data_594ee3a01016e037d2b338c92f573917
#
_entry.id   594ee3a01016e037d2b338c92f573917
#
_cell.length_a   1.000
_cell.length_b   1.000
_cell.length_c   1.000
_cell.angle_alpha   90.00
_cell.angle_beta   90.00
_cell.angle_gamma   90.00
#
_symmetry.space_group_name_H-M   'P 1'
#
loop_
_entity.id
_entity.type
_entity.pdbx_description
1 polymer ?
#
loop_
_entity_poly.entity_id
_entity_poly.type
_entity_poly.pdbx_seq_one_letter_code
_entity_poly.pdbx_strand_id
1 'polypeptide(L)'
;MKKLVIICLAFCALNAFAQSNNVSLENYNTDFKYRVSFPAIILGNIGKGGERTNTQHIEFHVKRELDSKNIIGLKFATWRLFQPMGIQWWDGLLDKIDSETEFYPGYLRETGIGFSYQRMLWKGLFASVEVLPQYKTYLDLDNKKIANGFKLYNSFHLGYHFAFGKNKRFFIEPQVHSQFWVFDTNTPDAFKQLDNRWKNYFLFEPNLYIGFKF
;
A
#
# COMPACT_ATOMS: atom_id res chain seq x y z
N MET A 1 -3.10 -0.92 -23.79
CA MET A 1 -4.43 -1.49 -23.90
C MET A 1 -4.59 -2.82 -23.13
N LYS A 2 -3.72 -3.84 -23.30
CA LYS A 2 -3.84 -5.14 -22.59
C LYS A 2 -3.87 -5.01 -21.04
N LYS A 3 -3.12 -4.06 -20.45
CA LYS A 3 -3.07 -3.86 -18.99
C LYS A 3 -4.37 -3.27 -18.41
N LEU A 4 -5.07 -2.44 -19.16
CA LEU A 4 -6.36 -1.86 -18.74
C LEU A 4 -7.47 -2.92 -18.72
N VAL A 5 -7.45 -3.85 -19.68
CA VAL A 5 -8.42 -4.95 -19.76
C VAL A 5 -8.30 -5.90 -18.56
N ILE A 6 -7.09 -6.18 -18.08
CA ILE A 6 -6.88 -7.02 -16.89
C ILE A 6 -7.47 -6.36 -15.64
N ILE A 7 -7.32 -5.05 -15.49
CA ILE A 7 -7.90 -4.29 -14.36
C ILE A 7 -9.42 -4.34 -14.40
N CYS A 8 -10.02 -4.14 -15.57
CA CYS A 8 -11.48 -4.23 -15.75
C CYS A 8 -11.99 -5.65 -15.49
N LEU A 9 -11.29 -6.68 -15.94
CA LEU A 9 -11.66 -8.07 -15.70
C LEU A 9 -11.56 -8.46 -14.23
N ALA A 10 -10.55 -7.99 -13.49
CA ALA A 10 -10.44 -8.19 -12.04
C ALA A 10 -11.60 -7.51 -11.30
N PHE A 11 -11.99 -6.30 -11.72
CA PHE A 11 -13.13 -5.58 -11.15
C PHE A 11 -14.47 -6.28 -11.44
N CYS A 12 -14.67 -6.81 -12.65
CA CYS A 12 -15.85 -7.57 -13.01
C CYS A 12 -15.93 -8.92 -12.27
N ALA A 13 -14.79 -9.61 -12.10
CA ALA A 13 -14.74 -10.86 -11.36
C ALA A 13 -15.07 -10.65 -9.86
N LEU A 14 -14.58 -9.57 -9.25
CA LEU A 14 -14.94 -9.21 -7.87
C LEU A 14 -16.44 -8.94 -7.69
N ASN A 15 -17.08 -8.31 -8.67
CA ASN A 15 -18.54 -8.07 -8.64
C ASN A 15 -19.34 -9.35 -8.85
N ALA A 16 -18.93 -10.26 -9.74
CA ALA A 16 -19.60 -11.53 -9.99
C ALA A 16 -19.54 -12.46 -8.76
N PHE A 17 -18.40 -12.55 -8.09
CA PHE A 17 -18.27 -13.28 -6.81
C PHE A 17 -19.15 -12.69 -5.70
N ALA A 18 -19.37 -11.38 -5.70
CA ALA A 18 -20.17 -10.70 -4.69
C ALA A 18 -21.67 -10.94 -4.80
N GLN A 19 -22.18 -11.30 -5.98
CA GLN A 19 -23.61 -11.53 -6.21
C GLN A 19 -24.07 -12.94 -5.83
N SER A 20 -23.17 -13.93 -5.75
CA SER A 20 -23.58 -15.35 -5.62
C SER A 20 -23.85 -15.84 -4.19
N ASN A 21 -23.56 -15.07 -3.14
CA ASN A 21 -23.69 -15.56 -1.77
C ASN A 21 -24.48 -14.62 -0.87
N ASN A 22 -25.76 -14.94 -0.65
CA ASN A 22 -26.57 -14.48 0.50
C ASN A 22 -26.09 -15.15 1.81
N VAL A 23 -24.79 -15.11 2.11
CA VAL A 23 -24.31 -15.56 3.42
C VAL A 23 -24.52 -14.43 4.41
N SER A 24 -25.33 -14.68 5.42
CA SER A 24 -25.52 -13.78 6.55
C SER A 24 -24.13 -13.43 7.14
N LEU A 25 -23.69 -12.20 6.93
CA LEU A 25 -22.51 -11.66 7.60
C LEU A 25 -22.85 -11.61 9.09
N GLU A 26 -22.23 -12.46 9.89
CA GLU A 26 -22.38 -12.44 11.35
C GLU A 26 -22.17 -11.01 11.85
N ASN A 27 -23.24 -10.43 12.41
CA ASN A 27 -23.29 -9.20 13.22
C ASN A 27 -22.07 -8.27 13.08
N TYR A 28 -21.88 -7.74 11.87
CA TYR A 28 -20.98 -6.61 11.68
C TYR A 28 -21.64 -5.42 12.39
N ASN A 29 -21.09 -5.03 13.53
CA ASN A 29 -21.65 -3.93 14.31
C ASN A 29 -21.52 -2.63 13.50
N THR A 30 -22.63 -2.17 12.92
CA THR A 30 -22.73 -0.98 12.06
C THR A 30 -22.84 0.33 12.86
N ASP A 31 -22.69 0.29 14.19
CA ASP A 31 -22.80 1.48 15.03
C ASP A 31 -21.67 2.49 14.76
N PHE A 32 -20.53 2.01 14.27
CA PHE A 32 -19.38 2.83 13.96
C PHE A 32 -19.19 2.94 12.44
N LYS A 33 -19.37 4.15 11.93
CA LYS A 33 -19.31 4.43 10.49
C LYS A 33 -17.91 4.81 9.99
N TYR A 34 -17.03 5.20 10.90
CA TYR A 34 -15.68 5.66 10.53
C TYR A 34 -14.61 4.76 11.14
N ARG A 35 -13.50 4.66 10.43
CA ARG A 35 -12.31 3.92 10.85
C ARG A 35 -11.07 4.76 10.59
N VAL A 36 -10.12 4.66 11.49
CA VAL A 36 -8.74 5.11 11.25
C VAL A 36 -7.82 3.92 11.40
N SER A 37 -6.83 3.80 10.52
CA SER A 37 -5.84 2.74 10.61
C SER A 37 -4.49 3.17 10.07
N PHE A 38 -3.45 2.46 10.49
CA PHE A 38 -2.07 2.65 10.05
C PHE A 38 -1.38 1.28 9.93
N PRO A 39 -0.41 1.12 9.02
CA PRO A 39 0.31 -0.12 8.86
C PRO A 39 1.36 -0.28 9.98
N ALA A 40 1.55 -1.52 10.45
CA ALA A 40 2.52 -1.84 11.48
C ALA A 40 3.97 -1.57 11.03
N ILE A 41 4.25 -1.51 9.74
CA ILE A 41 5.57 -1.17 9.18
C ILE A 41 6.08 0.18 9.65
N ILE A 42 5.20 1.10 10.09
CA ILE A 42 5.60 2.37 10.73
C ILE A 42 6.53 2.12 11.91
N LEU A 43 6.35 1.00 12.63
CA LEU A 43 7.20 0.62 13.74
C LEU A 43 8.65 0.34 13.30
N GLY A 44 8.86 -0.01 12.03
CA GLY A 44 10.19 -0.17 11.44
C GLY A 44 11.03 1.11 11.37
N ASN A 45 10.43 2.28 11.58
CA ASN A 45 11.16 3.54 11.70
C ASN A 45 11.87 3.69 13.07
N ILE A 46 11.42 2.94 14.07
CA ILE A 46 11.92 3.05 15.45
C ILE A 46 13.33 2.48 15.52
N GLY A 47 14.24 3.25 16.11
CA GLY A 47 15.64 2.83 16.29
C GLY A 47 16.54 2.98 15.05
N LYS A 48 15.98 3.34 13.89
CA LYS A 48 16.74 3.53 12.65
C LYS A 48 17.04 4.99 12.32
N GLY A 49 17.08 5.88 13.27
CA GLY A 49 17.28 7.34 13.08
C GLY A 49 18.17 7.69 11.90
N GLY A 50 19.17 8.14 11.66
CA GLY A 50 19.94 8.52 10.47
C GLY A 50 20.40 7.40 9.53
N GLU A 51 19.99 6.14 9.72
CA GLU A 51 20.38 5.04 8.85
C GLU A 51 19.87 5.23 7.41
N ARG A 52 20.71 4.85 6.44
CA ARG A 52 20.38 4.92 5.02
C ARG A 52 19.12 4.11 4.70
N THR A 53 18.95 2.96 5.34
CA THR A 53 17.84 2.04 5.16
C THR A 53 16.54 2.42 5.88
N ASN A 54 16.55 3.55 6.62
CA ASN A 54 15.34 4.05 7.27
C ASN A 54 14.39 4.65 6.22
N THR A 55 13.28 3.99 5.98
CA THR A 55 12.27 4.42 5.01
C THR A 55 11.46 5.62 5.48
N GLN A 56 11.55 6.01 6.74
CA GLN A 56 10.73 7.10 7.31
C GLN A 56 9.27 7.00 6.87
N HIS A 57 8.73 5.78 6.92
CA HIS A 57 7.41 5.48 6.43
C HIS A 57 6.35 6.03 7.38
N ILE A 58 5.47 6.88 6.87
CA ILE A 58 4.29 7.37 7.57
C ILE A 58 3.11 7.14 6.65
N GLU A 59 2.12 6.42 7.14
CA GLU A 59 0.91 6.12 6.40
C GLU A 59 -0.27 6.02 7.36
N PHE A 60 -1.41 6.56 6.97
CA PHE A 60 -2.66 6.36 7.67
C PHE A 60 -3.85 6.40 6.72
N HIS A 61 -4.90 5.73 7.12
CA HIS A 61 -6.16 5.65 6.39
C HIS A 61 -7.29 6.21 7.24
N VAL A 62 -8.17 6.97 6.61
CA VAL A 62 -9.47 7.33 7.16
C VAL A 62 -10.51 6.73 6.24
N LYS A 63 -11.31 5.80 6.75
CA LYS A 63 -12.30 5.05 5.98
C LYS A 63 -13.70 5.29 6.51
N ARG A 64 -14.69 5.23 5.63
CA ARG A 64 -16.12 5.29 5.96
C ARG A 64 -16.82 4.03 5.48
N GLU A 65 -17.56 3.39 6.36
CA GLU A 65 -18.46 2.30 6.02
C GLU A 65 -19.71 2.86 5.35
N LEU A 66 -19.96 2.49 4.11
CA LEU A 66 -21.17 2.87 3.37
C LEU A 66 -22.32 1.93 3.74
N ASP A 67 -22.01 0.66 3.84
CA ASP A 67 -22.88 -0.42 4.27
C ASP A 67 -22.04 -1.57 4.87
N SER A 68 -22.69 -2.69 5.18
CA SER A 68 -22.01 -3.87 5.77
C SER A 68 -20.93 -4.50 4.89
N LYS A 69 -20.87 -4.16 3.59
CA LYS A 69 -19.94 -4.74 2.62
C LYS A 69 -18.98 -3.72 2.02
N ASN A 70 -19.38 -2.47 1.92
CA ASN A 70 -18.68 -1.45 1.14
C ASN A 70 -18.09 -0.38 2.03
N ILE A 71 -16.81 -0.12 1.85
CA ILE A 71 -16.04 0.85 2.62
C ILE A 71 -15.21 1.67 1.64
N ILE A 72 -15.28 2.97 1.77
CA ILE A 72 -14.45 3.90 1.02
C ILE A 72 -13.48 4.60 1.97
N GLY A 73 -12.38 5.08 1.46
CA GLY A 73 -11.40 5.76 2.30
C GLY A 73 -10.47 6.70 1.56
N LEU A 74 -9.82 7.50 2.38
CA LEU A 74 -8.67 8.30 2.02
C LEU A 74 -7.44 7.70 2.67
N LYS A 75 -6.36 7.64 1.91
CA LYS A 75 -5.04 7.23 2.34
C LYS A 75 -4.10 8.43 2.24
N PHE A 76 -3.39 8.72 3.30
CA PHE A 76 -2.20 9.56 3.25
C PHE A 76 -0.98 8.67 3.41
N ALA A 77 0.04 8.88 2.59
CA ALA A 77 1.29 8.15 2.72
C ALA A 77 2.49 9.02 2.34
N THR A 78 3.57 8.87 3.09
CA THR A 78 4.89 9.36 2.72
C THR A 78 5.95 8.35 3.16
N TRP A 79 6.93 8.11 2.29
CA TRP A 79 8.08 7.27 2.59
C TRP A 79 9.31 7.73 1.83
N ARG A 80 10.46 7.30 2.30
CA ARG A 80 11.75 7.55 1.68
C ARG A 80 12.34 6.23 1.20
N LEU A 81 12.54 6.08 -0.08
CA LEU A 81 13.16 4.92 -0.69
C LEU A 81 14.66 5.17 -0.87
N PHE A 82 15.45 4.17 -0.55
CA PHE A 82 16.90 4.13 -0.75
C PHE A 82 17.30 3.17 -1.87
N GLN A 83 16.35 2.41 -2.40
CA GLN A 83 16.49 1.42 -3.48
C GLN A 83 15.20 1.33 -4.30
N PRO A 84 15.24 0.72 -5.51
CA PRO A 84 14.05 0.51 -6.34
C PRO A 84 12.94 -0.28 -5.63
N MET A 85 11.72 0.21 -5.71
CA MET A 85 10.55 -0.45 -5.12
C MET A 85 10.21 -1.78 -5.82
N GLY A 86 10.69 -2.01 -7.03
CA GLY A 86 10.43 -3.25 -7.79
C GLY A 86 11.23 -4.47 -7.32
N ILE A 87 12.13 -4.31 -6.36
CA ILE A 87 12.86 -5.41 -5.72
C ILE A 87 11.89 -6.18 -4.84
N GLN A 88 11.64 -7.45 -5.16
CA GLN A 88 10.66 -8.25 -4.42
C GLN A 88 11.20 -8.61 -3.04
N TRP A 89 10.33 -8.69 -2.04
CA TRP A 89 10.73 -8.99 -0.66
C TRP A 89 11.43 -10.36 -0.51
N TRP A 90 11.08 -11.34 -1.36
CA TRP A 90 11.75 -12.64 -1.36
C TRP A 90 13.13 -12.62 -2.01
N ASP A 91 13.46 -11.64 -2.86
CA ASP A 91 14.78 -11.52 -3.45
C ASP A 91 15.82 -11.19 -2.38
N GLY A 92 15.45 -10.37 -1.39
CA GLY A 92 16.29 -10.11 -0.22
C GLY A 92 16.44 -11.32 0.71
N LEU A 93 15.37 -12.14 0.88
CA LEU A 93 15.42 -13.35 1.70
C LEU A 93 16.24 -14.47 1.08
N LEU A 94 16.40 -14.48 -0.24
CA LEU A 94 17.10 -15.52 -0.98
C LEU A 94 18.57 -15.15 -1.30
N ASP A 95 19.10 -14.09 -0.68
CA ASP A 95 20.43 -13.54 -0.90
C ASP A 95 20.78 -13.31 -2.38
N LYS A 96 19.75 -13.05 -3.20
CA LYS A 96 19.91 -12.81 -4.63
C LYS A 96 20.34 -11.38 -4.97
N ILE A 97 20.43 -10.53 -3.96
CA ILE A 97 20.72 -9.11 -4.12
C ILE A 97 21.93 -8.77 -3.27
N ASP A 98 22.97 -8.25 -3.91
CA ASP A 98 23.95 -7.44 -3.20
C ASP A 98 23.30 -6.10 -2.90
N SER A 99 22.81 -5.95 -1.68
CA SER A 99 21.97 -4.82 -1.28
C SER A 99 22.60 -3.46 -1.53
N GLU A 100 23.91 -3.35 -1.44
CA GLU A 100 24.60 -2.07 -1.61
C GLU A 100 24.68 -1.61 -3.07
N THR A 101 24.76 -2.56 -4.02
CA THR A 101 24.78 -2.25 -5.46
C THR A 101 23.42 -1.78 -5.99
N GLU A 102 22.34 -2.04 -5.25
CA GLU A 102 20.98 -1.63 -5.59
C GLU A 102 20.56 -0.31 -4.95
N PHE A 103 21.43 0.34 -4.16
CA PHE A 103 21.11 1.61 -3.55
C PHE A 103 21.16 2.75 -4.55
N TYR A 104 20.12 3.59 -4.53
CA TYR A 104 20.12 4.85 -5.27
C TYR A 104 21.34 5.72 -4.91
N PRO A 105 21.78 6.59 -5.82
CA PRO A 105 22.84 7.57 -5.50
C PRO A 105 22.39 8.65 -4.51
N GLY A 106 21.23 8.50 -3.93
CA GLY A 106 20.60 9.37 -2.96
C GLY A 106 19.32 8.72 -2.41
N TYR A 107 18.24 9.50 -2.34
CA TYR A 107 16.94 9.05 -1.85
C TYR A 107 15.81 9.50 -2.76
N LEU A 108 14.75 8.70 -2.82
CA LEU A 108 13.49 9.08 -3.41
C LEU A 108 12.43 9.20 -2.31
N ARG A 109 11.95 10.42 -2.06
CA ARG A 109 10.78 10.65 -1.20
C ARG A 109 9.52 10.70 -2.04
N GLU A 110 8.56 9.89 -1.66
CA GLU A 110 7.24 9.86 -2.26
C GLU A 110 6.21 10.29 -1.22
N THR A 111 5.30 11.17 -1.61
CA THR A 111 4.23 11.68 -0.74
C THR A 111 2.95 11.81 -1.54
N GLY A 112 1.85 11.31 -1.00
CA GLY A 112 0.59 11.35 -1.72
C GLY A 112 -0.64 11.24 -0.84
N ILE A 113 -1.77 11.61 -1.45
CA ILE A 113 -3.11 11.37 -0.90
C ILE A 113 -3.86 10.58 -1.97
N GLY A 114 -4.43 9.46 -1.56
CA GLY A 114 -5.12 8.54 -2.45
C GLY A 114 -6.49 8.13 -1.95
N PHE A 115 -7.16 7.38 -2.80
CA PHE A 115 -8.48 6.81 -2.53
C PHE A 115 -8.36 5.30 -2.38
N SER A 116 -9.19 4.75 -1.50
CA SER A 116 -9.33 3.31 -1.32
C SER A 116 -10.79 2.90 -1.38
N TYR A 117 -11.01 1.70 -1.91
CA TYR A 117 -12.28 1.00 -1.83
C TYR A 117 -12.01 -0.41 -1.31
N GLN A 118 -12.74 -0.80 -0.25
CA GLN A 118 -12.65 -2.11 0.37
C GLN A 118 -14.02 -2.79 0.34
N ARG A 119 -14.02 -4.03 -0.10
CA ARG A 119 -15.21 -4.89 -0.15
C ARG A 119 -15.05 -6.02 0.85
N MET A 120 -15.97 -6.11 1.80
CA MET A 120 -16.10 -7.27 2.67
C MET A 120 -16.71 -8.42 1.89
N LEU A 121 -16.03 -9.56 1.83
CA LEU A 121 -16.40 -10.73 1.02
C LEU A 121 -17.14 -11.75 1.88
N TRP A 122 -16.51 -12.24 2.94
CA TRP A 122 -17.06 -13.30 3.77
C TRP A 122 -16.39 -13.31 5.15
N LYS A 123 -17.19 -13.28 6.24
CA LYS A 123 -16.74 -13.43 7.64
C LYS A 123 -15.46 -12.68 8.02
N GLY A 124 -15.30 -11.46 7.57
CA GLY A 124 -14.09 -10.66 7.81
C GLY A 124 -13.06 -10.70 6.67
N LEU A 125 -13.14 -11.66 5.76
CA LEU A 125 -12.33 -11.63 4.53
C LEU A 125 -12.72 -10.40 3.71
N PHE A 126 -11.73 -9.67 3.21
CA PHE A 126 -11.96 -8.53 2.33
C PHE A 126 -10.97 -8.48 1.17
N ALA A 127 -11.38 -7.80 0.11
CA ALA A 127 -10.49 -7.32 -0.93
C ALA A 127 -10.57 -5.80 -1.00
N SER A 128 -9.46 -5.14 -1.30
CA SER A 128 -9.45 -3.69 -1.52
C SER A 128 -8.55 -3.29 -2.67
N VAL A 129 -8.85 -2.11 -3.20
CA VAL A 129 -8.06 -1.43 -4.22
C VAL A 129 -7.74 -0.03 -3.74
N GLU A 130 -6.55 0.45 -4.06
CA GLU A 130 -6.11 1.79 -3.74
C GLU A 130 -5.47 2.44 -4.95
N VAL A 131 -5.72 3.72 -5.11
CA VAL A 131 -5.10 4.58 -6.13
C VAL A 131 -4.47 5.76 -5.40
N LEU A 132 -3.16 5.87 -5.47
CA LEU A 132 -2.38 6.86 -4.75
C LEU A 132 -1.52 7.68 -5.73
N PRO A 133 -2.00 8.83 -6.18
CA PRO A 133 -1.17 9.83 -6.83
C PRO A 133 -0.08 10.30 -5.87
N GLN A 134 1.18 10.24 -6.29
CA GLN A 134 2.33 10.58 -5.48
C GLN A 134 3.18 11.64 -6.14
N TYR A 135 3.53 12.65 -5.36
CA TYR A 135 4.60 13.58 -5.69
C TYR A 135 5.93 12.97 -5.27
N LYS A 136 6.89 12.94 -6.18
CA LYS A 136 8.23 12.44 -5.98
C LYS A 136 9.21 13.58 -5.79
N THR A 137 10.10 13.45 -4.82
CA THR A 137 11.24 14.33 -4.63
C THR A 137 12.51 13.49 -4.59
N TYR A 138 13.38 13.70 -5.55
CA TYR A 138 14.72 13.09 -5.59
C TYR A 138 15.68 13.92 -4.80
N LEU A 139 16.43 13.29 -3.92
CA LEU A 139 17.39 13.89 -2.99
C LEU A 139 18.77 13.26 -3.17
N ASP A 140 19.83 14.02 -2.98
CA ASP A 140 21.17 13.47 -2.83
C ASP A 140 21.37 12.87 -1.42
N LEU A 141 22.58 12.40 -1.12
CA LEU A 141 22.92 11.84 0.18
C LEU A 141 22.91 12.89 1.31
N ASP A 142 23.06 14.16 0.98
CA ASP A 142 22.98 15.29 1.91
C ASP A 142 21.53 15.78 2.09
N ASN A 143 20.55 15.08 1.52
CA ASN A 143 19.13 15.45 1.48
C ASN A 143 18.83 16.75 0.72
N LYS A 144 19.72 17.19 -0.15
CA LYS A 144 19.45 18.31 -1.07
C LYS A 144 18.62 17.82 -2.25
N LYS A 145 17.65 18.61 -2.64
CA LYS A 145 16.76 18.28 -3.75
C LYS A 145 17.50 18.31 -5.09
N ILE A 146 17.35 17.21 -5.85
CA ILE A 146 17.89 17.06 -7.21
C ILE A 146 16.79 17.36 -8.25
N ALA A 147 15.62 16.72 -8.10
CA ALA A 147 14.52 16.80 -9.06
C ALA A 147 13.18 16.49 -8.41
N ASN A 148 12.11 16.71 -9.16
CA ASN A 148 10.76 16.28 -8.78
C ASN A 148 10.14 15.46 -9.91
N GLY A 149 9.19 14.63 -9.55
CA GLY A 149 8.38 13.87 -10.49
C GLY A 149 7.02 13.55 -9.91
N PHE A 150 6.30 12.74 -10.66
CA PHE A 150 4.98 12.24 -10.27
C PHE A 150 4.91 10.74 -10.54
N LYS A 151 4.21 10.00 -9.69
CA LYS A 151 3.94 8.57 -9.85
C LYS A 151 2.46 8.31 -9.58
N LEU A 152 1.84 7.46 -10.37
CA LEU A 152 0.54 6.90 -10.03
C LEU A 152 0.73 5.48 -9.52
N TYR A 153 0.62 5.35 -8.21
CA TYR A 153 0.75 4.11 -7.50
C TYR A 153 -0.61 3.48 -7.29
N ASN A 154 -0.71 2.18 -7.53
CA ASN A 154 -1.93 1.42 -7.35
C ASN A 154 -1.63 0.16 -6.56
N SER A 155 -2.54 -0.26 -5.70
CA SER A 155 -2.40 -1.50 -4.96
C SER A 155 -3.70 -2.28 -4.86
N PHE A 156 -3.55 -3.61 -4.79
CA PHE A 156 -4.62 -4.57 -4.51
C PHE A 156 -4.27 -5.30 -3.23
N HIS A 157 -5.26 -5.44 -2.37
CA HIS A 157 -5.09 -6.10 -1.09
C HIS A 157 -6.11 -7.22 -0.95
N LEU A 158 -5.67 -8.32 -0.33
CA LEU A 158 -6.52 -9.37 0.19
C LEU A 158 -6.17 -9.57 1.64
N GLY A 159 -7.15 -9.45 2.52
CA GLY A 159 -6.90 -9.48 3.95
C GLY A 159 -8.08 -9.96 4.77
N TYR A 160 -7.88 -10.02 6.06
CA TYR A 160 -8.90 -10.42 7.00
C TYR A 160 -9.04 -9.39 8.13
N HIS A 161 -10.28 -9.00 8.41
CA HIS A 161 -10.63 -8.02 9.45
C HIS A 161 -10.96 -8.72 10.76
N PHE A 162 -10.14 -8.54 11.77
CA PHE A 162 -10.37 -9.01 13.13
C PHE A 162 -10.70 -7.83 14.04
N ALA A 163 -11.95 -7.75 14.50
CA ALA A 163 -12.35 -6.74 15.45
C ALA A 163 -12.39 -7.30 16.88
N PHE A 164 -11.91 -6.54 17.86
CA PHE A 164 -11.78 -6.97 19.25
C PHE A 164 -12.05 -5.82 20.24
N GLY A 165 -11.98 -6.13 21.52
CA GLY A 165 -12.26 -5.19 22.60
C GLY A 165 -13.76 -4.94 22.82
N LYS A 166 -14.07 -4.09 23.81
CA LYS A 166 -15.45 -3.69 24.11
C LYS A 166 -16.04 -3.00 22.88
N ASN A 167 -17.22 -3.44 22.45
CA ASN A 167 -17.92 -2.96 21.27
C ASN A 167 -17.17 -3.15 19.96
N LYS A 168 -16.16 -4.02 19.90
CA LYS A 168 -15.37 -4.34 18.70
C LYS A 168 -14.81 -3.09 17.98
N ARG A 169 -14.36 -2.10 18.76
CA ARG A 169 -13.82 -0.85 18.20
C ARG A 169 -12.41 -0.99 17.67
N PHE A 170 -11.57 -1.77 18.33
CA PHE A 170 -10.22 -2.01 17.86
C PHE A 170 -10.23 -3.11 16.82
N PHE A 171 -9.33 -3.00 15.84
CA PHE A 171 -9.19 -4.05 14.83
C PHE A 171 -7.74 -4.19 14.37
N ILE A 172 -7.45 -5.37 13.84
CA ILE A 172 -6.26 -5.66 13.05
C ILE A 172 -6.69 -6.22 11.71
N GLU A 173 -5.93 -5.89 10.66
CA GLU A 173 -6.15 -6.37 9.30
C GLU A 173 -4.84 -6.93 8.75
N PRO A 174 -4.49 -8.22 9.06
CA PRO A 174 -3.45 -8.91 8.32
C PRO A 174 -3.88 -9.05 6.88
N GLN A 175 -2.97 -8.76 5.96
CA GLN A 175 -3.24 -8.78 4.53
C GLN A 175 -1.98 -9.03 3.72
N VAL A 176 -2.18 -9.45 2.48
CA VAL A 176 -1.16 -9.41 1.44
C VAL A 176 -1.58 -8.37 0.42
N HIS A 177 -0.61 -7.62 -0.08
CA HIS A 177 -0.89 -6.69 -1.15
C HIS A 177 0.07 -6.86 -2.32
N SER A 178 -0.43 -6.49 -3.49
CA SER A 178 0.36 -6.36 -4.71
C SER A 178 0.18 -4.94 -5.23
N GLN A 179 1.27 -4.34 -5.63
CA GLN A 179 1.33 -2.95 -6.01
C GLN A 179 1.99 -2.80 -7.38
N PHE A 180 1.60 -1.77 -8.12
CA PHE A 180 2.18 -1.45 -9.41
C PHE A 180 2.02 0.03 -9.70
N TRP A 181 2.93 0.55 -10.52
CA TRP A 181 2.85 1.94 -10.98
C TRP A 181 2.87 1.97 -12.51
N VAL A 182 1.82 2.56 -13.06
CA VAL A 182 1.60 2.63 -14.52
C VAL A 182 2.13 3.91 -15.13
N PHE A 183 2.36 4.90 -14.29
CA PHE A 183 2.76 6.23 -14.68
C PHE A 183 3.85 6.73 -13.73
N ASP A 184 5.00 7.06 -14.29
CA ASP A 184 6.15 7.57 -13.57
C ASP A 184 6.88 8.60 -14.44
N THR A 185 7.15 9.79 -13.90
CA THR A 185 7.70 10.92 -14.66
C THR A 185 8.95 11.49 -14.01
N ASN A 186 9.78 12.14 -14.83
CA ASN A 186 10.92 12.96 -14.43
C ASN A 186 11.91 12.25 -13.50
N THR A 187 12.11 10.94 -13.70
CA THR A 187 13.13 10.19 -12.98
C THR A 187 14.51 10.58 -13.48
N PRO A 188 15.42 11.09 -12.62
CA PRO A 188 16.81 11.38 -13.01
C PRO A 188 17.51 10.12 -13.53
N ASP A 189 18.41 10.28 -14.51
CA ASP A 189 19.02 9.16 -15.21
C ASP A 189 19.72 8.16 -14.28
N ALA A 190 20.41 8.63 -13.26
CA ALA A 190 21.09 7.76 -12.30
C ALA A 190 20.12 6.89 -11.47
N PHE A 191 18.92 7.37 -11.17
CA PHE A 191 17.85 6.61 -10.52
C PHE A 191 17.17 5.67 -11.53
N LYS A 192 16.90 6.18 -12.74
CA LYS A 192 16.25 5.44 -13.80
C LYS A 192 17.04 4.22 -14.25
N GLN A 193 18.37 4.29 -14.27
CA GLN A 193 19.24 3.15 -14.58
C GLN A 193 19.02 1.99 -13.61
N LEU A 194 18.82 2.30 -12.31
CA LEU A 194 18.50 1.31 -11.29
C LEU A 194 17.07 0.79 -11.43
N ASP A 195 16.09 1.69 -11.55
CA ASP A 195 14.69 1.31 -11.72
C ASP A 195 14.46 0.40 -12.92
N ASN A 196 15.15 0.65 -14.04
CA ASN A 196 15.02 -0.15 -15.27
C ASN A 196 15.50 -1.60 -15.13
N ARG A 197 16.28 -1.91 -14.10
CA ARG A 197 16.72 -3.28 -13.81
C ARG A 197 15.61 -4.11 -13.15
N TRP A 198 14.62 -3.43 -12.57
CA TRP A 198 13.58 -4.05 -11.77
C TRP A 198 12.20 -3.89 -12.41
N LYS A 199 11.22 -4.64 -11.89
CA LYS A 199 9.84 -4.56 -12.37
C LYS A 199 9.16 -3.31 -11.84
N ASN A 200 8.15 -2.82 -12.56
CA ASN A 200 7.29 -1.74 -12.11
C ASN A 200 6.10 -2.24 -11.27
N TYR A 201 6.32 -3.32 -10.52
CA TYR A 201 5.36 -3.90 -9.59
C TYR A 201 6.08 -4.60 -8.45
N PHE A 202 5.36 -4.80 -7.37
CA PHE A 202 5.75 -5.56 -6.20
C PHE A 202 4.61 -6.51 -5.83
N LEU A 203 4.89 -7.78 -5.55
CA LEU A 203 3.85 -8.79 -5.40
C LEU A 203 3.83 -9.38 -4.00
N PHE A 204 2.61 -9.66 -3.51
CA PHE A 204 2.35 -10.46 -2.32
C PHE A 204 3.09 -10.01 -1.06
N GLU A 205 3.29 -8.71 -0.90
CA GLU A 205 3.90 -8.17 0.31
C GLU A 205 2.98 -8.38 1.51
N PRO A 206 3.44 -9.06 2.56
CA PRO A 206 2.66 -9.18 3.79
C PRO A 206 2.62 -7.85 4.52
N ASN A 207 1.45 -7.48 5.01
CA ASN A 207 1.25 -6.27 5.77
C ASN A 207 0.24 -6.49 6.91
N LEU A 208 0.31 -5.66 7.93
CA LEU A 208 -0.60 -5.67 9.07
C LEU A 208 -1.04 -4.24 9.34
N TYR A 209 -2.34 -4.00 9.25
CA TYR A 209 -2.92 -2.73 9.69
C TYR A 209 -3.54 -2.88 11.07
N ILE A 210 -3.39 -1.83 11.86
CA ILE A 210 -3.99 -1.68 13.19
C ILE A 210 -4.88 -0.46 13.15
N GLY A 211 -6.07 -0.55 13.72
CA GLY A 211 -7.01 0.55 13.63
C GLY A 211 -8.08 0.59 14.71
N PHE A 212 -8.87 1.63 14.61
CA PHE A 212 -9.94 1.95 15.54
C PHE A 212 -11.18 2.45 14.79
N LYS A 213 -12.38 2.06 15.29
CA LYS A 213 -13.69 2.48 14.76
C LYS A 213 -14.36 3.49 15.68
N PHE A 214 -15.05 4.47 15.10
CA PHE A 214 -15.78 5.51 15.83
C PHE A 214 -16.99 6.03 15.05
#